data_2bbbe7d47a9c35e31d031163bac7def1
#
_entry.id   2bbbe7d47a9c35e31d031163bac7def1
#
_cell.length_a   1.000
_cell.length_b   1.000
_cell.length_c   1.000
_cell.angle_alpha   90.00
_cell.angle_beta   90.00
_cell.angle_gamma   90.00
#
_symmetry.space_group_name_H-M   'P 1'
#
loop_
_entity.id
_entity.type
_entity.pdbx_description
1 polymer ?
#
loop_
_entity_poly.entity_id
_entity_poly.type
_entity_poly.pdbx_seq_one_letter_code
_entity_poly.pdbx_strand_id
1 'polypeptide(L)'
;SPQFVKPYVKSGKNDANDAEAICEAVSRPSMRFVQVKSVEQQVMQAEHRIRARLIKARTALSNEIRGLLGEFGIVLPASLTSLRRAIPELLEDGENGLLSDFRRLLCLLGEELRKLDDNIKEYDARIAQRAREDERIQRLLSVEGIGPIVASALVSAVGNGKQFCKGRDMAAWLGLTPSQHSSGGKSQLGRISKRGDKYVRMLLIHGARAALKAAENKEDARSRWVTGLAKRRNKNIATVALANKNARIAWSILSREETYRAAV
;
A
#
# COMPACT_ATOMS: atom_id res chain seq x y z
N SER A 1 4.40 -18.99 5.01
CA SER A 1 5.13 -17.74 5.26
C SER A 1 6.43 -18.02 6.02
N PRO A 2 7.58 -17.42 5.63
CA PRO A 2 8.88 -17.71 6.25
C PRO A 2 8.88 -17.60 7.77
N GLN A 3 8.13 -16.66 8.33
CA GLN A 3 8.05 -16.48 9.80
C GLN A 3 7.47 -17.68 10.55
N PHE A 4 6.68 -18.54 9.88
CA PHE A 4 6.09 -19.73 10.48
C PHE A 4 6.94 -20.98 10.21
N VAL A 5 7.85 -20.95 9.25
CA VAL A 5 8.81 -22.01 8.94
C VAL A 5 10.08 -21.84 9.77
N LYS A 6 10.51 -20.58 9.99
CA LYS A 6 11.74 -20.26 10.74
C LYS A 6 11.93 -20.99 12.07
N PRO A 7 10.88 -21.22 12.90
CA PRO A 7 11.04 -21.97 14.15
C PRO A 7 11.51 -23.42 13.99
N TYR A 8 11.35 -23.99 12.79
CA TYR A 8 11.74 -25.36 12.47
C TYR A 8 13.12 -25.46 11.81
N VAL A 9 13.74 -24.31 11.47
CA VAL A 9 15.06 -24.29 10.83
C VAL A 9 16.12 -24.63 11.89
N LYS A 10 16.92 -25.66 11.61
CA LYS A 10 18.11 -26.03 12.40
C LYS A 10 19.19 -24.95 12.27
N SER A 11 20.16 -24.98 13.19
CA SER A 11 21.32 -24.08 13.12
C SER A 11 22.12 -24.31 11.84
N GLY A 12 22.59 -23.20 11.25
CA GLY A 12 23.33 -23.20 9.98
C GLY A 12 22.43 -22.85 8.80
N LYS A 13 22.95 -22.03 7.89
CA LYS A 13 22.24 -21.58 6.69
C LYS A 13 22.64 -22.46 5.52
N ASN A 14 21.78 -23.40 5.14
CA ASN A 14 21.89 -24.19 3.91
C ASN A 14 20.49 -24.61 3.44
N ASP A 15 20.38 -24.97 2.17
CA ASP A 15 19.12 -25.31 1.53
C ASP A 15 18.52 -26.62 2.08
N ALA A 16 19.35 -27.55 2.56
CA ALA A 16 18.87 -28.80 3.18
C ALA A 16 18.11 -28.54 4.49
N ASN A 17 18.64 -27.65 5.36
CA ASN A 17 17.95 -27.25 6.59
C ASN A 17 16.66 -26.48 6.30
N ASP A 18 16.63 -25.67 5.25
CA ASP A 18 15.43 -24.96 4.84
C ASP A 18 14.37 -25.94 4.28
N ALA A 19 14.77 -26.92 3.48
CA ALA A 19 13.90 -27.95 2.97
C ALA A 19 13.33 -28.83 4.10
N GLU A 20 14.14 -29.26 5.06
CA GLU A 20 13.72 -30.01 6.25
C GLU A 20 12.70 -29.20 7.07
N ALA A 21 12.97 -27.92 7.30
CA ALA A 21 12.06 -27.04 8.03
C ALA A 21 10.71 -26.84 7.31
N ILE A 22 10.70 -26.82 5.97
CA ILE A 22 9.47 -26.78 5.16
C ILE A 22 8.70 -28.08 5.33
N CYS A 23 9.36 -29.24 5.23
CA CYS A 23 8.72 -30.55 5.42
C CYS A 23 8.10 -30.69 6.82
N GLU A 24 8.82 -30.25 7.86
CA GLU A 24 8.31 -30.24 9.23
C GLU A 24 7.10 -29.30 9.38
N ALA A 25 7.16 -28.10 8.80
CA ALA A 25 6.06 -27.16 8.82
C ALA A 25 4.81 -27.70 8.10
N VAL A 26 4.97 -28.44 6.99
CA VAL A 26 3.84 -29.00 6.22
C VAL A 26 3.09 -30.08 7.03
N SER A 27 3.79 -30.82 7.86
CA SER A 27 3.18 -31.88 8.69
C SER A 27 2.33 -31.34 9.87
N ARG A 28 2.42 -30.05 10.19
CA ARG A 28 1.75 -29.48 11.37
C ARG A 28 0.28 -29.12 11.10
N PRO A 29 -0.69 -29.65 11.92
CA PRO A 29 -2.13 -29.41 11.72
C PRO A 29 -2.53 -27.93 11.82
N SER A 30 -1.79 -27.13 12.60
CA SER A 30 -2.07 -25.70 12.80
C SER A 30 -1.48 -24.79 11.73
N MET A 31 -0.70 -25.36 10.78
CA MET A 31 -0.04 -24.58 9.74
C MET A 31 -1.05 -24.04 8.72
N ARG A 32 -1.01 -22.73 8.48
CA ARG A 32 -1.83 -22.07 7.46
C ARG A 32 -1.04 -21.87 6.19
N PHE A 33 -1.46 -22.52 5.13
CA PHE A 33 -0.85 -22.40 3.82
C PHE A 33 -1.39 -21.19 3.08
N VAL A 34 -0.52 -20.58 2.28
CA VAL A 34 -0.91 -19.52 1.35
C VAL A 34 -1.45 -20.18 0.08
N GLN A 35 -2.61 -19.72 -0.39
CA GLN A 35 -3.17 -20.21 -1.64
C GLN A 35 -2.24 -19.85 -2.81
N VAL A 36 -2.04 -20.81 -3.72
CA VAL A 36 -1.26 -20.58 -4.95
C VAL A 36 -2.00 -19.54 -5.80
N LYS A 37 -1.27 -18.53 -6.23
CA LYS A 37 -1.83 -17.46 -7.07
C LYS A 37 -2.00 -17.92 -8.50
N SER A 38 -3.10 -17.52 -9.13
CA SER A 38 -3.25 -17.69 -10.58
C SER A 38 -2.24 -16.85 -11.37
N VAL A 39 -2.03 -17.20 -12.64
CA VAL A 39 -1.16 -16.41 -13.54
C VAL A 39 -1.63 -14.96 -13.62
N GLU A 40 -2.93 -14.72 -13.70
CA GLU A 40 -3.51 -13.37 -13.71
C GLU A 40 -3.18 -12.58 -12.43
N GLN A 41 -3.29 -13.21 -11.26
CA GLN A 41 -2.91 -12.58 -10.00
C GLN A 41 -1.41 -12.26 -9.96
N GLN A 42 -0.57 -13.11 -10.54
CA GLN A 42 0.87 -12.85 -10.63
C GLN A 42 1.18 -11.66 -11.54
N VAL A 43 0.50 -11.56 -12.69
CA VAL A 43 0.63 -10.42 -13.61
C VAL A 43 0.18 -9.12 -12.91
N MET A 44 -0.98 -9.11 -12.27
CA MET A 44 -1.44 -7.95 -11.50
C MET A 44 -0.43 -7.54 -10.42
N GLN A 45 0.15 -8.50 -9.70
CA GLN A 45 1.20 -8.20 -8.71
C GLN A 45 2.45 -7.61 -9.34
N ALA A 46 2.85 -8.10 -10.52
CA ALA A 46 4.00 -7.54 -11.25
C ALA A 46 3.74 -6.08 -11.63
N GLU A 47 2.56 -5.75 -12.15
CA GLU A 47 2.15 -4.38 -12.46
C GLU A 47 2.25 -3.46 -11.23
N HIS A 48 1.70 -3.90 -10.09
CA HIS A 48 1.80 -3.15 -8.84
C HIS A 48 3.25 -2.97 -8.36
N ARG A 49 4.09 -3.99 -8.47
CA ARG A 49 5.51 -3.93 -8.08
C ARG A 49 6.30 -2.96 -8.95
N ILE A 50 6.08 -3.02 -10.27
CA ILE A 50 6.75 -2.11 -11.21
C ILE A 50 6.31 -0.68 -10.92
N ARG A 51 5.01 -0.43 -10.80
CA ARG A 51 4.47 0.88 -10.43
C ARG A 51 5.07 1.42 -9.12
N ALA A 52 5.14 0.59 -8.09
CA ALA A 52 5.71 1.00 -6.80
C ALA A 52 7.20 1.34 -6.90
N ARG A 53 7.96 0.59 -7.71
CA ARG A 53 9.37 0.89 -8.01
C ARG A 53 9.52 2.23 -8.73
N LEU A 54 8.69 2.48 -9.75
CA LEU A 54 8.71 3.76 -10.50
C LEU A 54 8.39 4.95 -9.60
N ILE A 55 7.40 4.85 -8.72
CA ILE A 55 7.07 5.91 -7.74
C ILE A 55 8.25 6.15 -6.79
N LYS A 56 8.93 5.09 -6.34
CA LYS A 56 10.12 5.21 -5.48
C LYS A 56 11.26 5.90 -6.23
N ALA A 57 11.53 5.51 -7.47
CA ALA A 57 12.55 6.14 -8.33
C ALA A 57 12.24 7.63 -8.55
N ARG A 58 10.99 7.96 -8.91
CA ARG A 58 10.56 9.36 -9.07
C ARG A 58 10.78 10.19 -7.81
N THR A 59 10.47 9.62 -6.65
CA THR A 59 10.66 10.33 -5.37
C THR A 59 12.15 10.56 -5.09
N ALA A 60 12.99 9.56 -5.34
CA ALA A 60 14.44 9.67 -5.19
C ALA A 60 15.01 10.75 -6.12
N LEU A 61 14.69 10.67 -7.40
CA LEU A 61 15.13 11.67 -8.40
C LEU A 61 14.65 13.09 -8.06
N SER A 62 13.41 13.24 -7.60
CA SER A 62 12.88 14.55 -7.19
C SER A 62 13.63 15.14 -6.00
N ASN A 63 14.09 14.31 -5.06
CA ASN A 63 14.86 14.75 -3.91
C ASN A 63 16.32 15.07 -4.31
N GLU A 64 16.88 14.28 -5.21
CA GLU A 64 18.20 14.51 -5.80
C GLU A 64 18.25 15.86 -6.53
N ILE A 65 17.30 16.15 -7.43
CA ILE A 65 17.22 17.45 -8.12
C ILE A 65 17.14 18.60 -7.12
N ARG A 66 16.31 18.47 -6.06
CA ARG A 66 16.22 19.53 -5.03
C ARG A 66 17.52 19.68 -4.23
N GLY A 67 18.20 18.58 -3.94
CA GLY A 67 19.49 18.61 -3.26
C GLY A 67 20.54 19.34 -4.08
N LEU A 68 20.67 18.99 -5.37
CA LEU A 68 21.59 19.63 -6.30
C LEU A 68 21.30 21.12 -6.48
N LEU A 69 20.04 21.51 -6.67
CA LEU A 69 19.64 22.92 -6.75
C LEU A 69 19.93 23.69 -5.46
N GLY A 70 19.79 23.01 -4.31
CA GLY A 70 20.09 23.60 -3.01
C GLY A 70 21.56 23.98 -2.84
N GLU A 71 22.50 23.26 -3.48
CA GLU A 71 23.93 23.60 -3.50
C GLU A 71 24.21 24.90 -4.25
N PHE A 72 23.33 25.30 -5.18
CA PHE A 72 23.37 26.59 -5.87
C PHE A 72 22.48 27.64 -5.18
N GLY A 73 22.01 27.41 -3.96
CA GLY A 73 21.17 28.34 -3.22
C GLY A 73 19.70 28.37 -3.66
N ILE A 74 19.27 27.51 -4.59
CA ILE A 74 17.90 27.44 -5.11
C ILE A 74 17.10 26.46 -4.29
N VAL A 75 16.23 26.96 -3.41
CA VAL A 75 15.38 26.14 -2.53
C VAL A 75 13.96 26.03 -3.09
N LEU A 76 13.54 24.81 -3.44
CA LEU A 76 12.22 24.53 -3.97
C LEU A 76 11.31 23.85 -2.93
N PRO A 77 9.97 24.16 -2.96
CA PRO A 77 9.00 23.45 -2.13
C PRO A 77 9.01 21.93 -2.36
N ALA A 78 8.64 21.16 -1.33
CA ALA A 78 8.66 19.68 -1.37
C ALA A 78 7.67 19.03 -2.36
N SER A 79 6.79 19.82 -3.02
CA SER A 79 5.78 19.29 -3.94
C SER A 79 6.40 18.96 -5.32
N LEU A 80 5.95 17.83 -5.90
CA LEU A 80 6.33 17.46 -7.28
C LEU A 80 5.83 18.47 -8.30
N THR A 81 4.66 19.06 -8.07
CA THR A 81 4.08 20.09 -8.96
C THR A 81 4.97 21.33 -9.02
N SER A 82 5.46 21.78 -7.86
CA SER A 82 6.40 22.93 -7.81
C SER A 82 7.71 22.61 -8.52
N LEU A 83 8.25 21.40 -8.33
CA LEU A 83 9.49 20.99 -9.00
C LEU A 83 9.34 20.97 -10.53
N ARG A 84 8.24 20.37 -11.04
CA ARG A 84 7.99 20.31 -12.50
C ARG A 84 7.84 21.65 -13.15
N ARG A 85 7.24 22.61 -12.44
CA ARG A 85 7.10 23.99 -12.93
C ARG A 85 8.43 24.73 -12.89
N ALA A 86 9.20 24.57 -11.81
CA ALA A 86 10.44 25.28 -11.62
C ALA A 86 11.57 24.86 -12.60
N ILE A 87 11.64 23.58 -13.01
CA ILE A 87 12.72 23.12 -13.90
C ILE A 87 12.77 23.92 -15.22
N PRO A 88 11.69 24.07 -16.01
CA PRO A 88 11.71 24.91 -17.22
C PRO A 88 12.04 26.36 -16.91
N GLU A 89 11.42 26.95 -15.87
CA GLU A 89 11.66 28.35 -15.46
C GLU A 89 13.13 28.57 -15.14
N LEU A 90 13.79 27.65 -14.43
CA LEU A 90 15.22 27.74 -14.10
C LEU A 90 16.14 27.56 -15.30
N LEU A 91 15.71 26.77 -16.30
CA LEU A 91 16.48 26.59 -17.54
C LEU A 91 16.42 27.82 -18.46
N GLU A 92 15.33 28.58 -18.42
CA GLU A 92 15.12 29.79 -19.22
C GLU A 92 15.77 31.05 -18.58
N ASP A 93 15.80 31.08 -17.22
CA ASP A 93 16.35 32.21 -16.48
C ASP A 93 17.90 32.27 -16.59
N GLY A 94 18.45 33.23 -17.35
CA GLY A 94 19.88 33.44 -17.54
C GLY A 94 20.59 34.01 -16.30
N GLU A 95 19.86 34.67 -15.40
CA GLU A 95 20.42 35.44 -14.28
C GLU A 95 20.52 34.64 -12.97
N ASN A 96 20.06 33.37 -12.92
CA ASN A 96 20.02 32.58 -11.69
C ASN A 96 21.35 31.95 -11.27
N GLY A 97 22.47 32.32 -11.91
CA GLY A 97 23.81 31.87 -11.54
C GLY A 97 24.15 30.40 -11.87
N LEU A 98 23.24 29.65 -12.50
CA LEU A 98 23.52 28.28 -12.92
C LEU A 98 24.46 28.22 -14.11
N LEU A 99 25.57 27.46 -13.98
CA LEU A 99 26.52 27.23 -15.05
C LEU A 99 25.89 26.42 -16.21
N SER A 100 26.36 26.65 -17.44
CA SER A 100 25.85 25.95 -18.65
C SER A 100 25.93 24.44 -18.54
N ASP A 101 26.95 23.88 -17.87
CA ASP A 101 27.10 22.43 -17.66
C ASP A 101 26.02 21.91 -16.69
N PHE A 102 25.76 22.64 -15.62
CA PHE A 102 24.70 22.24 -14.68
C PHE A 102 23.30 22.35 -15.30
N ARG A 103 23.06 23.37 -16.15
CA ARG A 103 21.80 23.45 -16.90
C ARG A 103 21.57 22.25 -17.81
N ARG A 104 22.63 21.75 -18.47
CA ARG A 104 22.54 20.49 -19.25
C ARG A 104 22.18 19.27 -18.36
N LEU A 105 22.83 19.15 -17.22
CA LEU A 105 22.48 18.07 -16.26
C LEU A 105 21.04 18.19 -15.75
N LEU A 106 20.61 19.39 -15.39
CA LEU A 106 19.24 19.66 -14.93
C LEU A 106 18.19 19.32 -16.03
N CYS A 107 18.50 19.61 -17.28
CA CYS A 107 17.67 19.25 -18.42
C CYS A 107 17.48 17.72 -18.52
N LEU A 108 18.60 16.95 -18.46
CA LEU A 108 18.56 15.49 -18.50
C LEU A 108 17.77 14.90 -17.33
N LEU A 109 17.97 15.40 -16.10
CA LEU A 109 17.22 14.97 -14.92
C LEU A 109 15.73 15.31 -15.05
N GLY A 110 15.39 16.45 -15.62
CA GLY A 110 14.01 16.85 -15.93
C GLY A 110 13.34 15.93 -16.95
N GLU A 111 14.08 15.46 -17.96
CA GLU A 111 13.59 14.48 -18.93
C GLU A 111 13.38 13.12 -18.31
N GLU A 112 14.30 12.68 -17.45
CA GLU A 112 14.14 11.42 -16.71
C GLU A 112 12.92 11.48 -15.79
N LEU A 113 12.69 12.59 -15.10
CA LEU A 113 11.51 12.80 -14.26
C LEU A 113 10.21 12.69 -15.07
N ARG A 114 10.16 13.29 -16.28
CA ARG A 114 9.02 13.16 -17.20
C ARG A 114 8.77 11.71 -17.64
N LYS A 115 9.83 10.99 -18.04
CA LYS A 115 9.74 9.57 -18.41
C LYS A 115 9.19 8.71 -17.28
N LEU A 116 9.63 8.97 -16.04
CA LEU A 116 9.09 8.27 -14.87
C LEU A 116 7.61 8.57 -14.62
N ASP A 117 7.19 9.83 -14.81
CA ASP A 117 5.79 10.21 -14.69
C ASP A 117 4.91 9.55 -15.76
N ASP A 118 5.36 9.49 -16.99
CA ASP A 118 4.59 8.89 -18.09
C ASP A 118 4.48 7.37 -17.93
N ASN A 119 5.55 6.70 -17.51
CA ASN A 119 5.52 5.30 -17.16
C ASN A 119 4.54 5.02 -16.00
N ILE A 120 4.51 5.86 -14.96
CA ILE A 120 3.57 5.71 -13.85
C ILE A 120 2.13 5.88 -14.34
N LYS A 121 1.84 6.87 -15.20
CA LYS A 121 0.52 7.06 -15.80
C LYS A 121 0.07 5.84 -16.62
N GLU A 122 0.98 5.23 -17.37
CA GLU A 122 0.69 4.02 -18.13
C GLU A 122 0.23 2.88 -17.21
N TYR A 123 0.97 2.62 -16.11
CA TYR A 123 0.56 1.59 -15.14
C TYR A 123 -0.73 1.95 -14.41
N ASP A 124 -0.96 3.22 -14.11
CA ASP A 124 -2.23 3.69 -13.54
C ASP A 124 -3.40 3.43 -14.49
N ALA A 125 -3.21 3.68 -15.79
CA ALA A 125 -4.22 3.40 -16.81
C ALA A 125 -4.51 1.90 -16.97
N ARG A 126 -3.47 1.05 -16.99
CA ARG A 126 -3.61 -0.42 -17.03
C ARG A 126 -4.39 -0.96 -15.83
N ILE A 127 -4.06 -0.49 -14.61
CA ILE A 127 -4.77 -0.86 -13.40
C ILE A 127 -6.23 -0.39 -13.45
N ALA A 128 -6.48 0.82 -13.93
CA ALA A 128 -7.83 1.35 -14.09
C ALA A 128 -8.64 0.57 -15.13
N GLN A 129 -8.04 0.15 -16.24
CA GLN A 129 -8.68 -0.68 -17.25
C GLN A 129 -9.07 -2.03 -16.66
N ARG A 130 -8.14 -2.72 -16.01
CA ARG A 130 -8.40 -4.00 -15.33
C ARG A 130 -9.50 -3.86 -14.25
N ALA A 131 -9.55 -2.72 -13.57
CA ALA A 131 -10.59 -2.46 -12.59
C ALA A 131 -11.99 -2.32 -13.20
N ARG A 132 -12.11 -2.01 -14.49
CA ARG A 132 -13.39 -1.98 -15.21
C ARG A 132 -13.84 -3.38 -15.66
N GLU A 133 -12.88 -4.28 -15.88
CA GLU A 133 -13.12 -5.61 -16.46
C GLU A 133 -13.34 -6.69 -15.38
N ASP A 134 -12.75 -6.55 -14.20
CA ASP A 134 -12.83 -7.54 -13.12
C ASP A 134 -13.97 -7.21 -12.14
N GLU A 135 -15.02 -8.03 -12.14
CA GLU A 135 -16.18 -7.87 -11.27
C GLU A 135 -15.82 -7.85 -9.78
N ARG A 136 -14.79 -8.58 -9.36
CA ARG A 136 -14.34 -8.60 -7.96
C ARG A 136 -13.83 -7.22 -7.56
N ILE A 137 -13.07 -6.58 -8.48
CA ILE A 137 -12.56 -5.23 -8.27
C ILE A 137 -13.73 -4.24 -8.27
N GLN A 138 -14.66 -4.36 -9.22
CA GLN A 138 -15.85 -3.50 -9.30
C GLN A 138 -16.66 -3.50 -8.01
N ARG A 139 -16.92 -4.69 -7.44
CA ARG A 139 -17.63 -4.81 -6.15
C ARG A 139 -16.90 -4.09 -5.01
N LEU A 140 -15.57 -4.10 -5.00
CA LEU A 140 -14.77 -3.44 -3.98
C LEU A 140 -14.78 -1.91 -4.09
N LEU A 141 -14.97 -1.34 -5.29
CA LEU A 141 -15.02 0.11 -5.51
C LEU A 141 -16.19 0.80 -4.77
N SER A 142 -17.22 0.05 -4.40
CA SER A 142 -18.34 0.56 -3.59
C SER A 142 -17.94 0.94 -2.16
N VAL A 143 -16.76 0.52 -1.70
CA VAL A 143 -16.27 0.79 -0.34
C VAL A 143 -15.44 2.07 -0.31
N GLU A 144 -15.86 3.06 0.45
CA GLU A 144 -15.10 4.29 0.61
C GLU A 144 -13.67 4.04 1.12
N GLY A 145 -12.70 4.64 0.43
CA GLY A 145 -11.28 4.43 0.67
C GLY A 145 -10.69 3.19 -0.01
N ILE A 146 -11.47 2.50 -0.85
CA ILE A 146 -10.98 1.45 -1.74
C ILE A 146 -11.18 1.91 -3.18
N GLY A 147 -10.16 2.54 -3.76
CA GLY A 147 -10.11 2.89 -5.18
C GLY A 147 -9.49 1.77 -6.04
N PRO A 148 -9.39 1.96 -7.37
CA PRO A 148 -8.91 0.95 -8.31
C PRO A 148 -7.59 0.30 -7.92
N ILE A 149 -6.61 1.11 -7.47
CA ILE A 149 -5.29 0.62 -7.04
C ILE A 149 -5.39 -0.26 -5.79
N VAL A 150 -6.22 0.13 -4.81
CA VAL A 150 -6.39 -0.65 -3.57
C VAL A 150 -7.13 -1.95 -3.87
N ALA A 151 -8.21 -1.88 -4.66
CA ALA A 151 -9.06 -3.01 -5.01
C ALA A 151 -8.29 -4.06 -5.83
N SER A 152 -7.56 -3.64 -6.88
CA SER A 152 -6.75 -4.56 -7.69
C SER A 152 -5.59 -5.16 -6.90
N ALA A 153 -4.94 -4.40 -6.01
CA ALA A 153 -3.91 -4.93 -5.11
C ALA A 153 -4.48 -5.97 -4.13
N LEU A 154 -5.69 -5.76 -3.61
CA LEU A 154 -6.38 -6.76 -2.76
C LEU A 154 -6.68 -8.04 -3.55
N VAL A 155 -7.30 -7.92 -4.72
CA VAL A 155 -7.64 -9.09 -5.56
C VAL A 155 -6.38 -9.84 -5.97
N SER A 156 -5.30 -9.15 -6.36
CA SER A 156 -4.03 -9.79 -6.69
C SER A 156 -3.39 -10.52 -5.52
N ALA A 157 -3.61 -10.04 -4.29
CA ALA A 157 -3.01 -10.63 -3.10
C ALA A 157 -3.81 -11.80 -2.54
N VAL A 158 -5.16 -11.72 -2.53
CA VAL A 158 -6.02 -12.67 -1.82
C VAL A 158 -7.06 -13.37 -2.71
N GLY A 159 -7.16 -13.02 -3.99
CA GLY A 159 -8.15 -13.61 -4.90
C GLY A 159 -9.57 -13.39 -4.41
N ASN A 160 -10.30 -14.48 -4.21
CA ASN A 160 -11.66 -14.48 -3.66
C ASN A 160 -11.72 -14.48 -2.11
N GLY A 161 -10.60 -14.46 -1.43
CA GLY A 161 -10.54 -14.40 0.04
C GLY A 161 -11.02 -15.66 0.79
N LYS A 162 -11.39 -16.75 0.08
CA LYS A 162 -11.91 -18.00 0.69
C LYS A 162 -10.89 -18.72 1.58
N GLN A 163 -9.61 -18.39 1.48
CA GLN A 163 -8.54 -18.87 2.36
C GLN A 163 -8.67 -18.37 3.82
N PHE A 164 -9.49 -17.37 4.09
CA PHE A 164 -9.72 -16.83 5.42
C PHE A 164 -11.11 -17.23 5.91
N CYS A 165 -11.19 -17.78 7.12
CA CYS A 165 -12.48 -18.16 7.72
C CYS A 165 -13.36 -16.94 8.03
N LYS A 166 -12.77 -15.80 8.35
CA LYS A 166 -13.46 -14.55 8.71
C LYS A 166 -12.62 -13.33 8.36
N GLY A 167 -13.27 -12.18 8.21
CA GLY A 167 -12.61 -10.93 7.88
C GLY A 167 -11.55 -10.50 8.90
N ARG A 168 -11.66 -10.93 10.15
CA ARG A 168 -10.63 -10.68 11.18
C ARG A 168 -9.31 -11.38 10.83
N ASP A 169 -9.38 -12.56 10.23
CA ASP A 169 -8.18 -13.32 9.83
C ASP A 169 -7.45 -12.62 8.68
N MET A 170 -8.18 -12.08 7.70
CA MET A 170 -7.59 -11.26 6.64
C MET A 170 -6.97 -9.97 7.19
N ALA A 171 -7.64 -9.29 8.12
CA ALA A 171 -7.09 -8.08 8.75
C ALA A 171 -5.83 -8.39 9.56
N ALA A 172 -5.77 -9.54 10.23
CA ALA A 172 -4.58 -10.02 10.95
C ALA A 172 -3.46 -10.40 9.97
N TRP A 173 -3.79 -11.07 8.87
CA TRP A 173 -2.85 -11.40 7.81
C TRP A 173 -2.23 -10.15 7.17
N LEU A 174 -2.99 -9.08 7.03
CA LEU A 174 -2.49 -7.76 6.58
C LEU A 174 -1.71 -7.01 7.66
N GLY A 175 -1.67 -7.51 8.89
CA GLY A 175 -0.98 -6.87 10.00
C GLY A 175 -1.63 -5.57 10.48
N LEU A 176 -2.96 -5.46 10.32
CA LEU A 176 -3.79 -4.33 10.77
C LEU A 176 -4.39 -4.55 12.16
N THR A 177 -4.11 -5.69 12.81
CA THR A 177 -4.52 -5.98 14.19
C THR A 177 -3.41 -5.61 15.17
N PRO A 178 -3.76 -5.22 16.41
CA PRO A 178 -2.77 -4.95 17.45
C PRO A 178 -1.89 -6.17 17.73
N SER A 179 -0.62 -5.94 18.05
CA SER A 179 0.20 -6.94 18.72
C SER A 179 -0.28 -7.10 20.16
N GLN A 180 -0.17 -8.31 20.69
CA GLN A 180 -0.59 -8.61 22.05
C GLN A 180 0.59 -9.17 22.84
N HIS A 181 0.80 -8.61 24.02
CA HIS A 181 1.73 -9.09 25.02
C HIS A 181 0.92 -9.29 26.31
N SER A 182 0.43 -10.47 26.51
CA SER A 182 -0.45 -10.79 27.64
C SER A 182 0.14 -11.92 28.45
N SER A 183 0.23 -11.73 29.74
CA SER A 183 0.68 -12.74 30.71
C SER A 183 -0.13 -12.60 32.01
N GLY A 184 -0.35 -13.69 32.73
CA GLY A 184 -1.01 -13.67 34.03
C GLY A 184 -2.42 -13.05 34.02
N GLY A 185 -3.20 -13.26 32.96
CA GLY A 185 -4.57 -12.70 32.83
C GLY A 185 -4.64 -11.22 32.47
N LYS A 186 -3.51 -10.51 32.40
CA LYS A 186 -3.45 -9.08 32.00
C LYS A 186 -3.28 -8.97 30.49
N SER A 187 -4.28 -8.38 29.81
CA SER A 187 -4.21 -8.12 28.36
C SER A 187 -3.54 -6.78 28.08
N GLN A 188 -2.39 -6.82 27.40
CA GLN A 188 -1.68 -5.62 26.95
C GLN A 188 -1.63 -5.59 25.44
N LEU A 189 -2.37 -4.64 24.83
CA LEU A 189 -2.40 -4.43 23.39
C LEU A 189 -1.41 -3.33 23.00
N GLY A 190 -0.56 -3.65 22.02
CA GLY A 190 0.41 -2.72 21.46
C GLY A 190 -0.07 -2.04 20.17
N ARG A 191 0.89 -1.57 19.38
CA ARG A 191 0.64 -1.05 18.03
C ARG A 191 0.22 -2.19 17.09
N ILE A 192 -0.23 -1.85 15.87
CA ILE A 192 -0.52 -2.89 14.86
C ILE A 192 0.71 -3.76 14.60
N SER A 193 0.49 -5.04 14.37
CA SER A 193 1.55 -6.05 14.24
C SER A 193 2.49 -5.79 13.05
N LYS A 194 2.00 -5.09 12.01
CA LYS A 194 2.70 -4.83 10.74
C LYS A 194 3.21 -6.10 10.04
N ARG A 195 2.77 -7.27 10.45
CA ARG A 195 3.06 -8.55 9.80
C ARG A 195 2.31 -8.67 8.48
N GLY A 196 2.82 -9.47 7.54
CA GLY A 196 2.16 -9.70 6.25
C GLY A 196 2.44 -8.63 5.19
N ASP A 197 1.57 -8.53 4.19
CA ASP A 197 1.81 -7.71 3.00
C ASP A 197 1.88 -6.21 3.32
N LYS A 198 3.10 -5.66 3.21
CA LYS A 198 3.39 -4.25 3.49
C LYS A 198 2.72 -3.33 2.47
N TYR A 199 2.68 -3.75 1.19
CA TYR A 199 2.17 -2.91 0.11
C TYR A 199 0.65 -2.74 0.21
N VAL A 200 -0.09 -3.85 0.32
CA VAL A 200 -1.55 -3.82 0.48
C VAL A 200 -1.96 -3.07 1.75
N ARG A 201 -1.27 -3.32 2.86
CA ARG A 201 -1.51 -2.58 4.12
C ARG A 201 -1.30 -1.08 3.95
N MET A 202 -0.22 -0.65 3.29
CA MET A 202 0.07 0.76 3.01
C MET A 202 -1.07 1.38 2.18
N LEU A 203 -1.49 0.73 1.12
CA LEU A 203 -2.58 1.22 0.26
C LEU A 203 -3.90 1.35 1.02
N LEU A 204 -4.27 0.36 1.84
CA LEU A 204 -5.48 0.41 2.68
C LEU A 204 -5.43 1.58 3.69
N ILE A 205 -4.27 1.83 4.29
CA ILE A 205 -4.11 2.96 5.23
C ILE A 205 -4.21 4.30 4.48
N HIS A 206 -3.63 4.41 3.28
CA HIS A 206 -3.75 5.63 2.47
C HIS A 206 -5.20 5.88 2.03
N GLY A 207 -5.90 4.84 1.56
CA GLY A 207 -7.31 4.93 1.21
C GLY A 207 -8.19 5.29 2.42
N ALA A 208 -7.92 4.68 3.57
CA ALA A 208 -8.63 5.02 4.82
C ALA A 208 -8.36 6.46 5.28
N ARG A 209 -7.16 6.99 5.04
CA ARG A 209 -6.85 8.41 5.35
C ARG A 209 -7.67 9.37 4.48
N ALA A 210 -7.80 9.07 3.20
CA ALA A 210 -8.64 9.85 2.29
C ALA A 210 -10.12 9.76 2.68
N ALA A 211 -10.61 8.56 3.01
CA ALA A 211 -11.97 8.35 3.48
C ALA A 211 -12.25 9.06 4.82
N LEU A 212 -11.30 9.07 5.76
CA LEU A 212 -11.44 9.80 7.02
C LEU A 212 -11.59 11.32 6.79
N LYS A 213 -10.81 11.89 5.86
CA LYS A 213 -10.94 13.29 5.49
C LYS A 213 -12.32 13.59 4.87
N ALA A 214 -12.81 12.73 3.99
CA ALA A 214 -14.14 12.87 3.39
C ALA A 214 -15.28 12.67 4.40
N ALA A 215 -15.07 11.85 5.43
CA ALA A 215 -16.05 11.57 6.49
C ALA A 215 -16.35 12.77 7.39
N GLU A 216 -15.49 13.80 7.42
CA GLU A 216 -15.72 15.03 8.20
C GLU A 216 -16.99 15.78 7.75
N ASN A 217 -17.41 15.58 6.48
CA ASN A 217 -18.59 16.22 5.89
C ASN A 217 -19.76 15.23 5.62
N LYS A 218 -19.79 14.09 6.32
CA LYS A 218 -20.79 13.04 6.14
C LYS A 218 -21.42 12.61 7.45
N GLU A 219 -22.72 12.27 7.39
CA GLU A 219 -23.52 11.91 8.58
C GLU A 219 -23.89 10.41 8.66
N ASP A 220 -23.39 9.57 7.73
CA ASP A 220 -23.63 8.13 7.82
C ASP A 220 -22.99 7.50 9.05
N ALA A 221 -23.50 6.34 9.46
CA ALA A 221 -23.07 5.66 10.70
C ALA A 221 -21.56 5.36 10.74
N ARG A 222 -20.96 5.06 9.57
CA ARG A 222 -19.54 4.77 9.45
C ARG A 222 -18.69 6.04 9.59
N SER A 223 -19.11 7.13 8.96
CA SER A 223 -18.46 8.44 9.06
C SER A 223 -18.54 8.99 10.48
N ARG A 224 -19.71 8.94 11.12
CA ARG A 224 -19.88 9.31 12.54
C ARG A 224 -18.97 8.47 13.46
N TRP A 225 -18.88 7.17 13.23
CA TRP A 225 -17.99 6.30 14.02
C TRP A 225 -16.52 6.70 13.90
N VAL A 226 -16.01 6.90 12.68
CA VAL A 226 -14.58 7.16 12.48
C VAL A 226 -14.17 8.58 12.88
N THR A 227 -15.05 9.56 12.66
CA THR A 227 -14.83 10.95 13.12
C THR A 227 -14.90 11.05 14.65
N GLY A 228 -15.84 10.36 15.28
CA GLY A 228 -15.91 10.22 16.73
C GLY A 228 -14.67 9.53 17.33
N LEU A 229 -14.10 8.54 16.63
CA LEU A 229 -12.84 7.91 17.02
C LEU A 229 -11.66 8.87 16.87
N ALA A 230 -11.61 9.66 15.79
CA ALA A 230 -10.55 10.65 15.55
C ALA A 230 -10.54 11.79 16.57
N LYS A 231 -11.72 12.15 17.11
CA LYS A 231 -11.85 13.15 18.21
C LYS A 231 -11.31 12.62 19.55
N ARG A 232 -11.50 11.33 19.82
CA ARG A 232 -11.09 10.70 21.10
C ARG A 232 -9.66 10.15 21.09
N ARG A 233 -9.10 9.90 19.89
CA ARG A 233 -7.78 9.29 19.67
C ARG A 233 -7.04 10.05 18.59
N ASN A 234 -5.76 9.76 18.42
CA ASN A 234 -4.97 10.33 17.33
C ASN A 234 -5.55 9.94 15.95
N LYS A 235 -5.55 10.88 14.98
CA LYS A 235 -6.03 10.66 13.60
C LYS A 235 -5.42 9.42 12.94
N ASN A 236 -4.15 9.10 13.21
CA ASN A 236 -3.53 7.89 12.67
C ASN A 236 -4.14 6.60 13.24
N ILE A 237 -4.56 6.60 14.51
CA ILE A 237 -5.24 5.45 15.13
C ILE A 237 -6.61 5.26 14.45
N ALA A 238 -7.38 6.33 14.26
CA ALA A 238 -8.65 6.29 13.57
C ALA A 238 -8.50 5.80 12.12
N THR A 239 -7.49 6.29 11.40
CA THR A 239 -7.16 5.84 10.03
C THR A 239 -6.88 4.34 9.98
N VAL A 240 -6.06 3.82 10.90
CA VAL A 240 -5.72 2.39 10.94
C VAL A 240 -6.93 1.54 11.33
N ALA A 241 -7.78 2.02 12.25
CA ALA A 241 -9.03 1.34 12.60
C ALA A 241 -9.99 1.27 11.39
N LEU A 242 -10.08 2.35 10.61
CA LEU A 242 -10.86 2.37 9.37
C LEU A 242 -10.26 1.43 8.31
N ALA A 243 -8.94 1.40 8.15
CA ALA A 243 -8.25 0.45 7.26
C ALA A 243 -8.53 -1.01 7.64
N ASN A 244 -8.52 -1.33 8.95
CA ASN A 244 -8.91 -2.65 9.46
C ASN A 244 -10.38 -2.98 9.12
N LYS A 245 -11.30 -2.03 9.34
CA LYS A 245 -12.72 -2.19 8.99
C LYS A 245 -12.88 -2.42 7.48
N ASN A 246 -12.18 -1.64 6.64
CA ASN A 246 -12.19 -1.80 5.18
C ASN A 246 -11.67 -3.17 4.74
N ALA A 247 -10.58 -3.66 5.33
CA ALA A 247 -10.07 -5.00 5.05
C ALA A 247 -11.10 -6.10 5.36
N ARG A 248 -11.83 -5.97 6.47
CA ARG A 248 -12.88 -6.92 6.85
C ARG A 248 -14.09 -6.87 5.93
N ILE A 249 -14.48 -5.67 5.49
CA ILE A 249 -15.54 -5.46 4.51
C ILE A 249 -15.12 -6.06 3.15
N ALA A 250 -13.90 -5.76 2.70
CA ALA A 250 -13.35 -6.31 1.46
C ALA A 250 -13.34 -7.84 1.46
N TRP A 251 -12.98 -8.47 2.58
CA TRP A 251 -13.08 -9.91 2.72
C TRP A 251 -14.53 -10.41 2.54
N SER A 252 -15.51 -9.76 3.19
CA SER A 252 -16.93 -10.16 3.07
C SER A 252 -17.41 -10.08 1.63
N ILE A 253 -17.08 -8.99 0.93
CA ILE A 253 -17.42 -8.78 -0.48
C ILE A 253 -16.81 -9.87 -1.38
N LEU A 254 -15.51 -10.15 -1.20
CA LEU A 254 -14.78 -11.10 -2.03
C LEU A 254 -15.22 -12.56 -1.76
N SER A 255 -15.42 -12.93 -0.48
CA SER A 255 -15.72 -14.30 -0.11
C SER A 255 -17.19 -14.70 -0.35
N ARG A 256 -18.11 -13.75 -0.29
CA ARG A 256 -19.56 -13.96 -0.49
C ARG A 256 -20.04 -13.52 -1.86
N GLU A 257 -19.19 -12.86 -2.64
CA GLU A 257 -19.52 -12.32 -3.97
C GLU A 257 -20.68 -11.29 -3.95
N GLU A 258 -20.81 -10.59 -2.82
CA GLU A 258 -21.85 -9.57 -2.58
C GLU A 258 -21.33 -8.15 -2.85
N THR A 259 -22.25 -7.21 -3.05
CA THR A 259 -21.95 -5.77 -3.08
C THR A 259 -22.02 -5.18 -1.68
N TYR A 260 -21.24 -4.12 -1.42
CA TYR A 260 -21.28 -3.42 -0.14
C TYR A 260 -22.63 -2.73 0.07
N ARG A 261 -23.27 -3.05 1.19
CA ARG A 261 -24.45 -2.33 1.68
C ARG A 261 -24.04 -1.54 2.91
N ALA A 262 -24.14 -0.21 2.83
CA ALA A 262 -23.93 0.62 4.01
C ALA A 262 -25.00 0.27 5.05
N ALA A 263 -24.59 0.11 6.31
CA ALA A 263 -25.58 0.02 7.38
C ALA A 263 -26.30 1.37 7.49
N VAL A 264 -27.61 1.35 7.42
CA VAL A 264 -28.50 2.50 7.64
C VAL A 264 -28.33 3.01 9.06
#